data_d1a83fb70291fd6ecce0bf1459c2fadd
#
_entry.id   d1a83fb70291fd6ecce0bf1459c2fadd
#
_cell.length_a   1.000
_cell.length_b   1.000
_cell.length_c   1.000
_cell.angle_alpha   90.00
_cell.angle_beta   90.00
_cell.angle_gamma   90.00
#
_symmetry.space_group_name_H-M   'P 1'
#
loop_
_entity.id
_entity.type
_entity.pdbx_description
1 polymer ?
#
loop_
_entity_poly.entity_id
_entity_poly.type
_entity_poly.pdbx_seq_one_letter_code
_entity_poly.pdbx_strand_id
1 'polypeptide(L)'
;MKRRALALLCAGILAVGMLTGCGSSSDKKDGSTKTEETKKAKKSDGTFTAALNYMPTSLEPSTVSDDQTSLIRPIYEPLFLETKDGVEYYLADKLDISEDGKTYTIHLNDKANWSDGEPVTVDDILFTMAYAGRKSGGKSSYTMINKQDITFTKKDDKTLEAVLPEAYATYTSAIGRMIIYPSHAFNNDYTKVEGSGYFNSTNMATSGAYTVDEINDDSIVYTARDDYYRGTPSVKKVVMKTIGSGSTKQVAFENGEISYMRITTPEELKKYESDDNYNVSSFSEGRLNYLQINPYGPAKDKLTKDARKAIFLAINSKEVVDTAFGSDELATVANSLLVPDQSLYNKDCKGYKQNLKEAKKLAKNSGIEGTTLKYVYNADRPNMEEVATVLQQQLGEIGVTLDVEGLDSNAFFQRFFAVMFQSGEEDQWDLGSNGWDSERGSSLGQAYSYINSSSKAWGFSDEAGQLAAKVNAAADKDEAKQLANDLQDLTLSEYWEYPLTYTNYVMVSQKNVTGLDAVPVVPEFVDYLKIKVD
;
A
#
# COMPACT_ATOMS: atom_id res chain seq x y z
N MET A 1 23.65 -27.59 -39.96
CA MET A 1 24.26 -27.25 -41.30
C MET A 1 23.83 -25.85 -41.72
N LYS A 2 24.85 -25.04 -42.05
CA LYS A 2 24.80 -23.77 -42.85
C LYS A 2 23.91 -22.66 -42.31
N ARG A 3 24.42 -21.60 -41.63
CA ARG A 3 25.32 -20.48 -42.05
C ARG A 3 24.67 -19.50 -43.02
N ARG A 4 24.54 -18.27 -42.58
CA ARG A 4 25.13 -16.95 -42.97
C ARG A 4 24.00 -15.94 -43.13
N ALA A 5 23.94 -14.90 -42.35
CA ALA A 5 24.68 -13.62 -42.39
C ALA A 5 24.33 -12.78 -43.62
N LEU A 6 23.73 -11.63 -43.39
CA LEU A 6 24.07 -10.42 -44.13
C LEU A 6 23.81 -9.19 -43.27
N ALA A 7 24.89 -8.45 -43.08
CA ALA A 7 24.92 -7.12 -42.50
C ALA A 7 25.02 -6.10 -43.64
N LEU A 8 24.81 -4.84 -43.32
CA LEU A 8 25.36 -3.62 -43.91
C LEU A 8 24.47 -2.74 -44.82
N LEU A 9 24.62 -1.49 -44.46
CA LEU A 9 24.60 -0.21 -45.21
C LEU A 9 23.24 0.49 -45.32
N CYS A 10 23.09 1.80 -45.05
CA CYS A 10 24.01 2.91 -45.23
C CYS A 10 23.64 4.14 -44.45
N ALA A 11 24.63 4.89 -44.14
CA ALA A 11 24.67 6.25 -43.66
C ALA A 11 24.22 7.30 -44.70
N GLY A 12 23.76 8.43 -44.16
CA GLY A 12 24.08 9.73 -44.72
C GLY A 12 23.03 10.41 -45.58
N ILE A 13 22.58 11.57 -45.14
CA ILE A 13 22.76 12.84 -45.87
C ILE A 13 22.39 13.99 -44.91
N LEU A 14 23.42 14.77 -44.59
CA LEU A 14 23.34 16.16 -44.16
C LEU A 14 22.99 17.02 -45.39
N ALA A 15 22.08 17.98 -45.28
CA ALA A 15 21.99 19.11 -46.17
C ALA A 15 21.79 20.40 -45.37
N VAL A 16 22.80 21.19 -45.39
CA VAL A 16 22.93 22.58 -44.99
C VAL A 16 22.12 23.48 -45.89
N GLY A 17 21.44 24.45 -45.32
CA GLY A 17 20.80 25.56 -46.00
C GLY A 17 21.00 26.86 -45.22
N MET A 18 22.14 27.50 -45.41
CA MET A 18 22.35 28.92 -45.06
C MET A 18 21.73 29.77 -46.17
N LEU A 19 21.00 30.79 -45.79
CA LEU A 19 20.84 31.99 -46.61
C LEU A 19 20.91 33.24 -45.75
N THR A 20 21.87 34.01 -46.08
CA THR A 20 22.32 35.29 -45.65
C THR A 20 21.33 36.43 -45.95
N GLY A 21 21.28 37.40 -45.06
CA GLY A 21 20.72 38.71 -45.31
C GLY A 21 21.32 39.75 -44.38
N CYS A 22 22.30 40.49 -44.86
CA CYS A 22 22.95 41.64 -44.23
C CYS A 22 22.06 42.88 -44.23
N GLY A 23 22.15 43.71 -43.17
CA GLY A 23 21.63 45.06 -43.15
C GLY A 23 21.96 45.79 -41.86
N SER A 24 22.97 46.65 -41.93
CA SER A 24 23.76 47.46 -41.01
C SER A 24 23.10 48.32 -39.97
N SER A 25 23.79 48.37 -38.82
CA SER A 25 24.18 49.54 -37.97
C SER A 25 23.12 50.42 -37.25
N SER A 26 23.15 50.48 -35.96
CA SER A 26 23.76 51.49 -35.12
C SER A 26 23.39 51.37 -33.64
N ASP A 27 24.36 51.67 -32.79
CA ASP A 27 24.38 51.77 -31.34
C ASP A 27 23.14 52.29 -30.62
N LYS A 28 22.76 51.68 -29.47
CA LYS A 28 22.83 52.30 -28.13
C LYS A 28 22.43 51.31 -27.04
N LYS A 29 23.17 51.35 -25.93
CA LYS A 29 22.95 50.78 -24.63
C LYS A 29 21.55 50.98 -24.10
N ASP A 30 20.92 50.01 -23.46
CA ASP A 30 20.67 49.89 -22.03
C ASP A 30 19.56 48.83 -21.72
N GLY A 31 19.70 48.19 -20.57
CA GLY A 31 18.56 47.63 -19.86
C GLY A 31 18.29 46.14 -20.11
N SER A 32 19.10 45.26 -19.51
CA SER A 32 18.70 43.88 -19.20
C SER A 32 17.51 43.87 -18.23
N THR A 33 16.31 43.81 -18.77
CA THR A 33 15.14 43.39 -17.99
C THR A 33 14.89 41.92 -18.37
N LYS A 34 15.29 41.01 -17.49
CA LYS A 34 14.77 39.64 -17.50
C LYS A 34 13.28 39.75 -17.23
N THR A 35 12.48 39.65 -18.26
CA THR A 35 11.08 39.35 -18.13
C THR A 35 10.98 37.91 -17.64
N GLU A 36 10.77 37.72 -16.36
CA GLU A 36 10.21 36.49 -15.85
C GLU A 36 8.81 36.38 -16.48
N GLU A 37 8.68 35.49 -17.46
CA GLU A 37 7.37 35.01 -17.88
C GLU A 37 6.77 34.26 -16.67
N THR A 38 6.00 34.97 -15.89
CA THR A 38 5.02 34.37 -14.98
C THR A 38 4.12 33.48 -15.85
N LYS A 39 4.37 32.18 -15.86
CA LYS A 39 3.44 31.19 -16.39
C LYS A 39 2.11 31.41 -15.68
N LYS A 40 1.16 32.05 -16.36
CA LYS A 40 -0.22 32.12 -15.88
C LYS A 40 -0.69 30.69 -15.70
N ALA A 41 -1.05 30.33 -14.48
CA ALA A 41 -1.72 29.09 -14.18
C ALA A 41 -2.86 28.90 -15.18
N LYS A 42 -2.86 27.81 -15.92
CA LYS A 42 -4.00 27.45 -16.78
C LYS A 42 -5.23 27.40 -15.87
N LYS A 43 -6.28 28.08 -16.26
CA LYS A 43 -7.57 28.01 -15.56
C LYS A 43 -7.98 26.53 -15.54
N SER A 44 -8.12 25.95 -14.37
CA SER A 44 -8.58 24.58 -14.20
C SER A 44 -9.95 24.41 -14.86
N ASP A 45 -10.14 23.32 -15.55
CA ASP A 45 -11.46 22.93 -16.11
C ASP A 45 -12.28 22.13 -15.07
N GLY A 46 -11.82 22.08 -13.81
CA GLY A 46 -12.45 21.31 -12.75
C GLY A 46 -12.16 19.81 -12.79
N THR A 47 -11.17 19.41 -13.60
CA THR A 47 -10.74 18.00 -13.70
C THR A 47 -9.67 17.69 -12.65
N PHE A 48 -9.83 16.55 -11.99
CA PHE A 48 -8.81 15.97 -11.12
C PHE A 48 -8.10 14.85 -11.88
N THR A 49 -6.79 14.98 -12.07
CA THR A 49 -5.99 13.97 -12.79
C THR A 49 -4.99 13.31 -11.85
N ALA A 50 -5.06 11.98 -11.75
CA ALA A 50 -4.12 11.14 -11.02
C ALA A 50 -3.22 10.35 -11.98
N ALA A 51 -1.96 10.16 -11.60
CA ALA A 51 -1.01 9.38 -12.38
C ALA A 51 -1.06 7.89 -12.01
N LEU A 52 -1.05 7.04 -13.02
CA LEU A 52 -0.87 5.59 -12.90
C LEU A 52 0.50 5.19 -13.42
N ASN A 53 1.06 4.13 -12.89
CA ASN A 53 2.29 3.55 -13.42
C ASN A 53 2.02 2.73 -14.70
N TYR A 54 0.90 2.04 -14.75
CA TYR A 54 0.45 1.22 -15.89
C TYR A 54 -1.08 1.09 -15.90
N MET A 55 -1.65 0.75 -17.05
CA MET A 55 -3.08 0.51 -17.17
C MET A 55 -3.46 -0.85 -16.58
N PRO A 56 -4.57 -0.94 -15.84
CA PRO A 56 -5.07 -2.22 -15.36
C PRO A 56 -5.62 -3.07 -16.52
N THR A 57 -5.59 -4.37 -16.36
CA THR A 57 -6.22 -5.30 -17.30
C THR A 57 -7.74 -5.35 -17.15
N SER A 58 -8.25 -4.94 -15.99
CA SER A 58 -9.67 -4.92 -15.64
C SER A 58 -9.90 -3.98 -14.46
N LEU A 59 -11.11 -3.44 -14.36
CA LEU A 59 -11.61 -2.71 -13.18
C LEU A 59 -12.38 -3.62 -12.22
N GLU A 60 -12.30 -4.93 -12.39
CA GLU A 60 -12.88 -5.90 -11.46
C GLU A 60 -12.19 -5.80 -10.10
N PRO A 61 -12.93 -5.55 -8.99
CA PRO A 61 -12.33 -5.32 -7.67
C PRO A 61 -11.35 -6.39 -7.19
N SER A 62 -11.57 -7.66 -7.54
CA SER A 62 -10.70 -8.76 -7.12
C SER A 62 -9.45 -8.95 -7.99
N THR A 63 -9.30 -8.21 -9.07
CA THR A 63 -8.15 -8.30 -9.99
C THR A 63 -7.25 -7.07 -9.93
N VAL A 64 -7.73 -5.99 -9.32
CA VAL A 64 -6.95 -4.78 -9.11
C VAL A 64 -5.89 -5.05 -8.04
N SER A 65 -4.63 -4.80 -8.39
CA SER A 65 -3.52 -4.91 -7.43
C SER A 65 -3.56 -3.78 -6.41
N ASP A 66 -2.85 -3.97 -5.30
CA ASP A 66 -2.87 -3.01 -4.19
C ASP A 66 -2.43 -1.60 -4.58
N ASP A 67 -1.40 -1.49 -5.44
CA ASP A 67 -0.92 -0.22 -6.00
C ASP A 67 -1.88 0.42 -7.02
N GLN A 68 -2.92 -0.31 -7.42
CA GLN A 68 -3.98 0.15 -8.31
C GLN A 68 -5.34 0.34 -7.60
N THR A 69 -5.41 0.17 -6.29
CA THR A 69 -6.66 0.32 -5.53
C THR A 69 -7.28 1.71 -5.73
N SER A 70 -6.45 2.75 -5.89
CA SER A 70 -6.91 4.11 -6.21
C SER A 70 -7.77 4.21 -7.47
N LEU A 71 -7.60 3.27 -8.44
CA LEU A 71 -8.38 3.22 -9.67
C LEU A 71 -9.87 2.96 -9.45
N ILE A 72 -10.18 2.09 -8.50
CA ILE A 72 -11.57 1.65 -8.27
C ILE A 72 -12.28 2.49 -7.21
N ARG A 73 -11.58 3.31 -6.44
CA ARG A 73 -12.20 4.12 -5.38
C ARG A 73 -13.19 5.18 -5.87
N PRO A 74 -13.02 5.82 -7.03
CA PRO A 74 -14.07 6.67 -7.56
C PRO A 74 -15.38 5.94 -7.82
N ILE A 75 -15.32 4.67 -8.23
CA ILE A 75 -16.45 3.90 -8.73
C ILE A 75 -16.99 2.84 -7.76
N TYR A 76 -16.24 2.46 -6.72
CA TYR A 76 -16.68 1.50 -5.72
C TYR A 76 -16.33 1.94 -4.31
N GLU A 77 -17.26 1.70 -3.40
CA GLU A 77 -17.07 1.94 -1.98
C GLU A 77 -17.06 0.64 -1.17
N PRO A 78 -16.32 0.61 -0.04
CA PRO A 78 -16.41 -0.47 0.92
C PRO A 78 -17.72 -0.38 1.72
N LEU A 79 -18.01 -1.39 2.52
CA LEU A 79 -19.10 -1.30 3.50
C LEU A 79 -18.77 -0.25 4.57
N PHE A 80 -17.60 -0.34 5.14
CA PHE A 80 -17.05 0.60 6.12
C PHE A 80 -15.53 0.38 6.26
N LEU A 81 -14.84 1.33 6.89
CA LEU A 81 -13.43 1.22 7.23
C LEU A 81 -13.23 1.32 8.74
N GLU A 82 -12.44 0.40 9.30
CA GLU A 82 -11.98 0.52 10.67
C GLU A 82 -10.79 1.47 10.72
N THR A 83 -10.85 2.48 11.58
CA THR A 83 -9.79 3.46 11.80
C THR A 83 -9.37 3.45 13.27
N LYS A 84 -8.28 4.12 13.63
CA LYS A 84 -7.88 4.30 15.03
C LYS A 84 -8.93 5.01 15.89
N ASP A 85 -9.80 5.81 15.26
CA ASP A 85 -10.81 6.62 15.93
C ASP A 85 -12.20 5.95 15.93
N GLY A 86 -12.34 4.76 15.32
CA GLY A 86 -13.58 4.00 15.23
C GLY A 86 -13.88 3.53 13.82
N VAL A 87 -15.16 3.36 13.49
CA VAL A 87 -15.63 2.89 12.19
C VAL A 87 -16.10 4.09 11.35
N GLU A 88 -15.55 4.25 10.17
CA GLU A 88 -16.03 5.19 9.15
C GLU A 88 -16.92 4.44 8.15
N TYR A 89 -18.18 4.86 8.05
CA TYR A 89 -19.22 4.18 7.27
C TYR A 89 -19.32 4.70 5.83
N TYR A 90 -19.56 3.77 4.88
CA TYR A 90 -19.78 4.02 3.47
C TYR A 90 -21.09 3.38 2.99
N LEU A 91 -21.07 2.17 2.40
CA LEU A 91 -22.29 1.49 1.98
C LEU A 91 -23.13 0.97 3.18
N ALA A 92 -22.51 0.69 4.31
CA ALA A 92 -23.19 0.50 5.57
C ALA A 92 -23.34 1.84 6.30
N ASP A 93 -24.26 1.93 7.24
CA ASP A 93 -24.42 3.06 8.16
C ASP A 93 -24.33 2.66 9.63
N LYS A 94 -24.33 1.34 9.92
CA LYS A 94 -24.19 0.83 11.27
C LYS A 94 -23.60 -0.58 11.29
N LEU A 95 -22.81 -0.85 12.33
CA LEU A 95 -22.33 -2.17 12.70
C LEU A 95 -22.58 -2.41 14.19
N ASP A 96 -23.34 -3.45 14.51
CA ASP A 96 -23.50 -3.93 15.87
C ASP A 96 -22.71 -5.23 16.05
N ILE A 97 -21.92 -5.31 17.13
CA ILE A 97 -21.16 -6.51 17.50
C ILE A 97 -21.62 -6.94 18.89
N SER A 98 -21.95 -8.23 19.06
CA SER A 98 -22.32 -8.78 20.36
C SER A 98 -21.17 -8.73 21.37
N GLU A 99 -21.48 -8.72 22.67
CA GLU A 99 -20.49 -8.66 23.75
C GLU A 99 -19.46 -9.81 23.70
N ASP A 100 -19.86 -10.98 23.19
CA ASP A 100 -18.99 -12.13 23.01
C ASP A 100 -18.14 -12.07 21.71
N GLY A 101 -18.27 -11.00 20.92
CA GLY A 101 -17.53 -10.78 19.68
C GLY A 101 -17.87 -11.74 18.55
N LYS A 102 -19.01 -12.49 18.64
CA LYS A 102 -19.33 -13.52 17.65
C LYS A 102 -20.44 -13.15 16.68
N THR A 103 -21.35 -12.27 17.05
CA THR A 103 -22.46 -11.87 16.19
C THR A 103 -22.24 -10.46 15.68
N TYR A 104 -22.22 -10.32 14.37
CA TYR A 104 -22.09 -9.06 13.64
C TYR A 104 -23.41 -8.77 12.93
N THR A 105 -24.02 -7.62 13.21
CA THR A 105 -25.18 -7.15 12.46
C THR A 105 -24.78 -5.92 11.67
N ILE A 106 -24.79 -6.05 10.35
CA ILE A 106 -24.43 -5.01 9.40
C ILE A 106 -25.70 -4.41 8.83
N HIS A 107 -25.84 -3.10 8.95
CA HIS A 107 -26.95 -2.35 8.38
C HIS A 107 -26.44 -1.54 7.17
N LEU A 108 -27.01 -1.82 6.00
CA LEU A 108 -26.74 -1.06 4.80
C LEU A 108 -27.49 0.26 4.82
N ASN A 109 -26.88 1.31 4.29
CA ASN A 109 -27.52 2.60 4.14
C ASN A 109 -28.75 2.48 3.23
N ASP A 110 -29.91 2.95 3.71
CA ASP A 110 -31.18 2.85 2.99
C ASP A 110 -31.15 3.53 1.62
N LYS A 111 -30.33 4.57 1.48
CA LYS A 111 -30.20 5.36 0.26
C LYS A 111 -29.11 4.86 -0.69
N ALA A 112 -28.27 3.92 -0.24
CA ALA A 112 -27.21 3.38 -1.08
C ALA A 112 -27.78 2.71 -2.33
N ASN A 113 -27.31 3.15 -3.50
CA ASN A 113 -27.78 2.72 -4.81
C ASN A 113 -26.63 2.53 -5.79
N TRP A 114 -26.81 1.63 -6.71
CA TRP A 114 -25.97 1.50 -7.90
C TRP A 114 -26.24 2.63 -8.89
N SER A 115 -25.29 2.89 -9.79
CA SER A 115 -25.38 3.97 -10.78
C SER A 115 -26.47 3.76 -11.85
N ASP A 116 -27.01 2.57 -11.97
CA ASP A 116 -28.14 2.23 -12.83
C ASP A 116 -29.49 2.37 -12.13
N GLY A 117 -29.50 2.82 -10.87
CA GLY A 117 -30.70 3.09 -10.07
C GLY A 117 -31.14 1.94 -9.19
N GLU A 118 -30.57 0.75 -9.32
CA GLU A 118 -30.90 -0.39 -8.45
C GLU A 118 -30.38 -0.15 -7.03
N PRO A 119 -31.13 -0.56 -5.97
CA PRO A 119 -30.67 -0.40 -4.60
C PRO A 119 -29.53 -1.37 -4.29
N VAL A 120 -28.59 -0.91 -3.46
CA VAL A 120 -27.58 -1.80 -2.84
C VAL A 120 -28.29 -2.64 -1.77
N THR A 121 -28.13 -3.95 -1.82
CA THR A 121 -28.81 -4.89 -0.93
C THR A 121 -27.88 -5.93 -0.31
N VAL A 122 -28.40 -6.67 0.68
CA VAL A 122 -27.70 -7.82 1.28
C VAL A 122 -27.42 -8.91 0.25
N ASP A 123 -28.22 -9.01 -0.82
CA ASP A 123 -27.97 -9.99 -1.89
C ASP A 123 -26.67 -9.71 -2.62
N ASP A 124 -26.26 -8.42 -2.76
CA ASP A 124 -24.97 -8.04 -3.34
C ASP A 124 -23.80 -8.50 -2.45
N ILE A 125 -23.95 -8.40 -1.12
CA ILE A 125 -22.94 -8.90 -0.18
C ILE A 125 -22.81 -10.43 -0.30
N LEU A 126 -23.92 -11.16 -0.24
CA LEU A 126 -23.93 -12.62 -0.30
C LEU A 126 -23.40 -13.13 -1.66
N PHE A 127 -23.77 -12.46 -2.75
CA PHE A 127 -23.25 -12.73 -4.08
C PHE A 127 -21.72 -12.57 -4.14
N THR A 128 -21.21 -11.46 -3.57
CA THR A 128 -19.77 -11.17 -3.51
C THR A 128 -19.02 -12.24 -2.72
N MET A 129 -19.56 -12.65 -1.57
CA MET A 129 -18.96 -13.71 -0.76
C MET A 129 -18.93 -15.06 -1.50
N ALA A 130 -20.01 -15.40 -2.21
CA ALA A 130 -20.06 -16.63 -2.99
C ALA A 130 -19.04 -16.62 -4.14
N TYR A 131 -18.86 -15.49 -4.82
CA TYR A 131 -17.87 -15.33 -5.86
C TYR A 131 -16.44 -15.41 -5.31
N ALA A 132 -16.13 -14.72 -4.22
CA ALA A 132 -14.84 -14.78 -3.55
C ALA A 132 -14.51 -16.20 -3.06
N GLY A 133 -15.49 -16.90 -2.51
CA GLY A 133 -15.38 -18.30 -2.11
C GLY A 133 -15.03 -19.22 -3.28
N ARG A 134 -15.66 -19.03 -4.45
CA ARG A 134 -15.34 -19.79 -5.65
C ARG A 134 -13.88 -19.59 -6.09
N LYS A 135 -13.42 -18.35 -6.18
CA LYS A 135 -12.04 -18.01 -6.59
C LYS A 135 -10.97 -18.62 -5.65
N SER A 136 -11.26 -18.68 -4.37
CA SER A 136 -10.35 -19.21 -3.34
C SER A 136 -10.52 -20.71 -3.06
N GLY A 137 -11.21 -21.44 -3.93
CA GLY A 137 -11.46 -22.87 -3.74
C GLY A 137 -12.36 -23.20 -2.56
N GLY A 138 -13.35 -22.33 -2.29
CA GLY A 138 -14.30 -22.47 -1.19
C GLY A 138 -13.82 -21.91 0.16
N LYS A 139 -12.64 -21.25 0.17
CA LYS A 139 -12.03 -20.67 1.38
C LYS A 139 -11.92 -19.17 1.20
N SER A 140 -12.71 -18.40 1.91
CA SER A 140 -12.66 -16.94 1.90
C SER A 140 -12.61 -16.40 3.33
N SER A 141 -11.79 -15.39 3.58
CA SER A 141 -11.77 -14.66 4.87
C SER A 141 -13.11 -13.99 5.20
N TYR A 142 -13.99 -13.85 4.21
CA TYR A 142 -15.34 -13.34 4.43
C TYR A 142 -16.30 -14.39 4.97
N THR A 143 -16.05 -15.67 4.70
CA THR A 143 -17.00 -16.76 4.97
C THR A 143 -16.50 -17.81 5.95
N MET A 144 -15.21 -17.78 6.31
CA MET A 144 -14.60 -18.80 7.18
C MET A 144 -13.61 -18.15 8.15
N ILE A 145 -13.59 -18.68 9.37
CA ILE A 145 -12.58 -18.39 10.39
C ILE A 145 -11.98 -19.72 10.85
N ASN A 146 -10.66 -19.84 10.81
CA ASN A 146 -9.92 -21.02 11.24
C ASN A 146 -10.49 -22.33 10.65
N LYS A 147 -10.87 -22.32 9.37
CA LYS A 147 -11.47 -23.44 8.61
C LYS A 147 -12.89 -23.82 9.05
N GLN A 148 -13.55 -22.97 9.81
CA GLN A 148 -14.96 -23.13 10.21
C GLN A 148 -15.80 -22.06 9.52
N ASP A 149 -16.99 -22.45 9.06
CA ASP A 149 -17.89 -21.57 8.33
C ASP A 149 -18.54 -20.53 9.25
N ILE A 150 -18.68 -19.30 8.73
CA ILE A 150 -19.52 -18.26 9.32
C ILE A 150 -20.96 -18.50 8.84
N THR A 151 -21.92 -18.35 9.74
CA THR A 151 -23.34 -18.47 9.40
C THR A 151 -23.91 -17.09 9.07
N PHE A 152 -24.49 -16.94 7.88
CA PHE A 152 -25.12 -15.70 7.43
C PHE A 152 -26.63 -15.81 7.42
N THR A 153 -27.31 -14.78 7.92
CA THR A 153 -28.76 -14.66 7.90
C THR A 153 -29.15 -13.30 7.33
N LYS A 154 -29.76 -13.28 6.15
CA LYS A 154 -30.44 -12.09 5.63
C LYS A 154 -31.69 -11.84 6.47
N LYS A 155 -31.71 -10.77 7.27
CA LYS A 155 -32.88 -10.38 8.08
C LYS A 155 -33.92 -9.66 7.20
N ASP A 156 -33.43 -8.81 6.33
CA ASP A 156 -34.15 -8.08 5.28
C ASP A 156 -33.17 -7.63 4.18
N ASP A 157 -33.61 -6.79 3.25
CA ASP A 157 -32.76 -6.35 2.13
C ASP A 157 -31.61 -5.43 2.56
N LYS A 158 -31.65 -4.86 3.76
CA LYS A 158 -30.65 -3.93 4.27
C LYS A 158 -29.92 -4.44 5.52
N THR A 159 -30.31 -5.57 6.08
CA THR A 159 -29.75 -6.08 7.35
C THR A 159 -29.21 -7.49 7.19
N LEU A 160 -27.90 -7.65 7.35
CA LEU A 160 -27.20 -8.92 7.36
C LEU A 160 -26.70 -9.25 8.77
N GLU A 161 -27.02 -10.44 9.25
CA GLU A 161 -26.41 -11.01 10.47
C GLU A 161 -25.38 -12.06 10.08
N ALA A 162 -24.17 -11.94 10.64
CA ALA A 162 -23.11 -12.93 10.53
C ALA A 162 -22.74 -13.47 11.90
N VAL A 163 -22.84 -14.80 12.08
CA VAL A 163 -22.47 -15.49 13.32
C VAL A 163 -21.19 -16.25 13.11
N LEU A 164 -20.14 -15.83 13.81
CA LEU A 164 -18.80 -16.39 13.76
C LEU A 164 -18.71 -17.64 14.66
N PRO A 165 -17.93 -18.65 14.29
CA PRO A 165 -17.70 -19.84 15.13
C PRO A 165 -17.00 -19.50 16.45
N GLU A 166 -16.15 -18.47 16.44
CA GLU A 166 -15.44 -17.91 17.58
C GLU A 166 -15.25 -16.41 17.41
N ALA A 167 -14.98 -15.67 18.49
CA ALA A 167 -14.62 -14.26 18.39
C ALA A 167 -13.38 -14.10 17.52
N TYR A 168 -13.40 -13.12 16.59
CA TYR A 168 -12.30 -12.89 15.67
C TYR A 168 -12.22 -11.43 15.29
N ALA A 169 -11.42 -10.68 16.04
CA ALA A 169 -11.36 -9.21 15.97
C ALA A 169 -11.06 -8.68 14.56
N THR A 170 -10.23 -9.41 13.79
CA THR A 170 -9.87 -8.99 12.42
C THR A 170 -11.01 -9.16 11.41
N TYR A 171 -12.11 -9.80 11.77
CA TYR A 171 -13.27 -9.94 10.89
C TYR A 171 -13.93 -8.59 10.60
N THR A 172 -13.93 -7.67 11.56
CA THR A 172 -14.45 -6.30 11.36
C THR A 172 -13.79 -5.65 10.15
N SER A 173 -12.47 -5.66 10.10
CA SER A 173 -11.74 -5.08 8.98
C SER A 173 -11.94 -5.87 7.67
N ALA A 174 -11.94 -7.19 7.73
CA ALA A 174 -12.12 -8.01 6.53
C ALA A 174 -13.47 -7.73 5.86
N ILE A 175 -14.57 -7.77 6.64
CA ILE A 175 -15.92 -7.56 6.09
C ILE A 175 -16.15 -6.10 5.71
N GLY A 176 -15.62 -5.14 6.48
CA GLY A 176 -15.82 -3.72 6.24
C GLY A 176 -15.22 -3.26 4.92
N ARG A 177 -14.05 -3.76 4.57
CA ARG A 177 -13.32 -3.40 3.33
C ARG A 177 -13.83 -4.10 2.08
N MET A 178 -14.81 -4.97 2.21
CA MET A 178 -15.39 -5.66 1.07
C MET A 178 -15.93 -4.67 0.05
N ILE A 179 -15.46 -4.79 -1.18
CA ILE A 179 -16.05 -4.14 -2.35
C ILE A 179 -17.06 -5.10 -2.92
N ILE A 180 -18.33 -4.73 -2.88
CA ILE A 180 -19.44 -5.57 -3.33
C ILE A 180 -19.63 -5.50 -4.84
N TYR A 181 -20.20 -6.56 -5.40
CA TYR A 181 -20.52 -6.70 -6.82
C TYR A 181 -22.02 -6.52 -7.05
N PRO A 182 -22.44 -5.91 -8.17
CA PRO A 182 -23.84 -5.73 -8.51
C PRO A 182 -24.49 -7.08 -8.90
N SER A 183 -25.14 -7.74 -7.95
CA SER A 183 -25.71 -9.08 -8.14
C SER A 183 -26.75 -9.12 -9.27
N HIS A 184 -27.51 -8.03 -9.40
CA HIS A 184 -28.56 -7.87 -10.44
C HIS A 184 -27.97 -7.87 -11.87
N ALA A 185 -26.78 -7.31 -12.06
CA ALA A 185 -26.09 -7.30 -13.37
C ALA A 185 -25.77 -8.71 -13.88
N PHE A 186 -25.70 -9.68 -12.98
CA PHE A 186 -25.41 -11.08 -13.28
C PHE A 186 -26.61 -12.01 -13.09
N ASN A 187 -27.83 -11.46 -12.94
CA ASN A 187 -29.06 -12.19 -12.60
C ASN A 187 -28.89 -13.07 -11.35
N ASN A 188 -28.19 -12.57 -10.33
CA ASN A 188 -27.85 -13.27 -9.07
C ASN A 188 -27.07 -14.59 -9.25
N ASP A 189 -26.36 -14.74 -10.38
CA ASP A 189 -25.54 -15.92 -10.69
C ASP A 189 -24.06 -15.53 -10.74
N TYR A 190 -23.35 -15.69 -9.62
CA TYR A 190 -21.92 -15.33 -9.49
C TYR A 190 -21.02 -16.12 -10.47
N THR A 191 -21.49 -17.23 -11.03
CA THR A 191 -20.71 -18.00 -12.02
C THR A 191 -20.55 -17.27 -13.34
N LYS A 192 -21.34 -16.23 -13.58
CA LYS A 192 -21.31 -15.40 -14.79
C LYS A 192 -20.33 -14.22 -14.69
N VAL A 193 -19.72 -13.97 -13.55
CA VAL A 193 -18.80 -12.85 -13.36
C VAL A 193 -17.52 -13.05 -14.16
N GLU A 194 -16.88 -14.20 -13.98
CA GLU A 194 -15.61 -14.52 -14.61
C GLU A 194 -15.74 -14.60 -16.14
N GLY A 195 -14.87 -13.86 -16.84
CA GLY A 195 -14.85 -13.84 -18.32
C GLY A 195 -16.01 -13.07 -18.98
N SER A 196 -16.86 -12.39 -18.20
CA SER A 196 -18.00 -11.62 -18.72
C SER A 196 -17.58 -10.38 -19.52
N GLY A 197 -16.39 -9.83 -19.25
CA GLY A 197 -15.98 -8.53 -19.77
C GLY A 197 -16.73 -7.34 -19.17
N TYR A 198 -17.63 -7.56 -18.22
CA TYR A 198 -18.46 -6.53 -17.59
C TYR A 198 -17.64 -5.38 -17.00
N PHE A 199 -16.57 -5.70 -16.29
CA PHE A 199 -15.70 -4.73 -15.63
C PHE A 199 -14.68 -4.05 -16.57
N ASN A 200 -14.76 -4.31 -17.86
CA ASN A 200 -14.01 -3.62 -18.92
C ASN A 200 -14.94 -2.77 -19.80
N SER A 201 -16.13 -2.46 -19.30
CA SER A 201 -17.17 -1.71 -20.01
C SER A 201 -17.50 -0.42 -19.29
N THR A 202 -17.85 0.62 -20.04
CA THR A 202 -18.38 1.87 -19.50
C THR A 202 -19.81 1.74 -18.96
N ASN A 203 -20.50 0.62 -19.24
CA ASN A 203 -21.86 0.36 -18.77
C ASN A 203 -21.94 -0.40 -17.45
N MET A 204 -20.81 -0.56 -16.75
CA MET A 204 -20.83 -1.23 -15.45
C MET A 204 -21.55 -0.40 -14.39
N ALA A 205 -22.35 -1.03 -13.54
CA ALA A 205 -22.94 -0.40 -12.37
C ALA A 205 -21.86 -0.11 -11.34
N THR A 206 -21.86 1.08 -10.78
CA THR A 206 -20.90 1.54 -9.78
C THR A 206 -21.61 1.92 -8.48
N SER A 207 -21.02 1.61 -7.33
CA SER A 207 -21.55 2.00 -6.01
C SER A 207 -20.94 3.29 -5.48
N GLY A 208 -19.85 3.77 -6.10
CA GLY A 208 -19.14 4.97 -5.72
C GLY A 208 -19.73 6.26 -6.30
N ALA A 209 -19.01 7.36 -6.10
CA ALA A 209 -19.43 8.71 -6.48
C ALA A 209 -19.34 9.01 -7.98
N TYR A 210 -18.75 8.11 -8.76
CA TYR A 210 -18.52 8.28 -10.21
C TYR A 210 -18.92 7.05 -10.99
N THR A 211 -19.17 7.27 -12.30
CA THR A 211 -19.30 6.22 -13.32
C THR A 211 -18.10 6.24 -14.25
N VAL A 212 -17.86 5.15 -14.94
CA VAL A 212 -16.84 5.07 -15.99
C VAL A 212 -17.41 5.68 -17.27
N ASP A 213 -16.75 6.72 -17.78
CA ASP A 213 -17.14 7.41 -19.02
C ASP A 213 -16.35 6.90 -20.23
N GLU A 214 -15.01 6.79 -20.07
CA GLU A 214 -14.12 6.31 -21.13
C GLU A 214 -13.05 5.37 -20.57
N ILE A 215 -12.69 4.37 -21.36
CA ILE A 215 -11.51 3.51 -21.12
C ILE A 215 -10.67 3.57 -22.39
N ASN A 216 -9.52 4.23 -22.30
CA ASN A 216 -8.57 4.43 -23.39
C ASN A 216 -7.29 3.58 -23.15
N ASP A 217 -6.38 3.56 -24.12
CA ASP A 217 -5.13 2.79 -24.00
C ASP A 217 -4.20 3.31 -22.87
N ASP A 218 -4.29 4.61 -22.53
CA ASP A 218 -3.42 5.28 -21.56
C ASP A 218 -4.18 5.97 -20.42
N SER A 219 -5.52 5.91 -20.41
CA SER A 219 -6.31 6.63 -19.42
C SER A 219 -7.70 6.05 -19.20
N ILE A 220 -8.23 6.28 -18.00
CA ILE A 220 -9.62 6.02 -17.65
C ILE A 220 -10.24 7.34 -17.21
N VAL A 221 -11.42 7.63 -17.73
CA VAL A 221 -12.17 8.83 -17.40
C VAL A 221 -13.41 8.46 -16.60
N TYR A 222 -13.59 9.13 -15.48
CA TYR A 222 -14.75 8.99 -14.61
C TYR A 222 -15.54 10.29 -14.56
N THR A 223 -16.87 10.18 -14.60
CA THR A 223 -17.81 11.30 -14.50
C THR A 223 -18.62 11.21 -13.22
N ALA A 224 -18.75 12.33 -12.50
CA ALA A 224 -19.47 12.41 -11.23
C ALA A 224 -20.95 12.05 -11.40
N ARG A 225 -21.50 11.28 -10.45
CA ARG A 225 -22.92 10.96 -10.35
C ARG A 225 -23.66 12.11 -9.66
N ASP A 226 -24.82 12.46 -10.20
CA ASP A 226 -25.72 13.44 -9.57
C ASP A 226 -26.65 12.79 -8.53
N ASP A 227 -26.85 11.47 -8.63
CA ASP A 227 -27.72 10.64 -7.77
C ASP A 227 -26.97 9.90 -6.63
N TYR A 228 -25.68 10.23 -6.42
CA TYR A 228 -24.88 9.55 -5.41
C TYR A 228 -25.40 9.84 -4.00
N TYR A 229 -25.67 8.79 -3.23
CA TYR A 229 -26.39 8.85 -1.96
C TYR A 229 -25.71 9.67 -0.85
N ARG A 230 -24.37 9.83 -0.88
CA ARG A 230 -23.63 10.66 0.08
C ARG A 230 -23.52 12.14 -0.34
N GLY A 231 -23.98 12.50 -1.51
CA GLY A 231 -23.96 13.86 -2.04
C GLY A 231 -23.24 13.98 -3.38
N THR A 232 -23.31 15.15 -4.00
CA THR A 232 -22.72 15.39 -5.31
C THR A 232 -21.25 15.76 -5.19
N PRO A 233 -20.32 15.05 -5.87
CA PRO A 233 -18.92 15.41 -5.92
C PRO A 233 -18.69 16.82 -6.48
N SER A 234 -17.77 17.57 -5.87
CA SER A 234 -17.37 18.90 -6.38
C SER A 234 -16.60 18.78 -7.69
N VAL A 235 -15.74 17.77 -7.82
CA VAL A 235 -14.99 17.44 -9.02
C VAL A 235 -15.91 16.70 -9.98
N LYS A 236 -16.14 17.25 -11.17
CA LYS A 236 -17.05 16.67 -12.14
C LYS A 236 -16.40 15.55 -12.97
N LYS A 237 -15.10 15.62 -13.14
CA LYS A 237 -14.32 14.67 -13.95
C LYS A 237 -13.06 14.24 -13.21
N VAL A 238 -12.85 12.93 -13.12
CA VAL A 238 -11.60 12.34 -12.63
C VAL A 238 -10.95 11.59 -13.78
N VAL A 239 -9.66 11.83 -14.00
CA VAL A 239 -8.87 11.14 -15.03
C VAL A 239 -7.74 10.39 -14.35
N MET A 240 -7.69 9.08 -14.56
CA MET A 240 -6.54 8.26 -14.21
C MET A 240 -5.71 8.09 -15.47
N LYS A 241 -4.48 8.62 -15.48
CA LYS A 241 -3.63 8.66 -16.67
C LYS A 241 -2.32 7.94 -16.45
N THR A 242 -1.92 7.08 -17.36
CA THR A 242 -0.62 6.44 -17.33
C THR A 242 0.49 7.45 -17.61
N ILE A 243 1.37 7.64 -16.64
CA ILE A 243 2.53 8.51 -16.72
C ILE A 243 3.72 7.74 -16.15
N GLY A 244 4.82 7.76 -16.88
CA GLY A 244 6.05 7.10 -16.44
C GLY A 244 6.49 7.55 -15.04
N SER A 245 7.32 6.76 -14.38
CA SER A 245 7.83 7.02 -13.04
C SER A 245 8.91 8.12 -13.00
N GLY A 246 9.28 8.52 -11.81
CA GLY A 246 10.41 9.44 -11.55
C GLY A 246 10.25 10.81 -12.21
N SER A 247 11.27 11.25 -12.92
CA SER A 247 11.34 12.59 -13.52
C SER A 247 10.22 12.90 -14.51
N THR A 248 9.67 11.89 -15.21
CA THR A 248 8.54 12.09 -16.13
C THR A 248 7.30 12.52 -15.37
N LYS A 249 7.01 11.87 -14.24
CA LYS A 249 5.88 12.21 -13.36
C LYS A 249 6.04 13.62 -12.78
N GLN A 250 7.25 13.97 -12.34
CA GLN A 250 7.56 15.29 -11.82
C GLN A 250 7.33 16.38 -12.87
N VAL A 251 7.79 16.19 -14.10
CA VAL A 251 7.58 17.14 -15.21
C VAL A 251 6.10 17.29 -15.52
N ALA A 252 5.34 16.19 -15.56
CA ALA A 252 3.90 16.22 -15.78
C ALA A 252 3.17 17.01 -14.66
N PHE A 253 3.60 16.83 -13.40
CA PHE A 253 3.06 17.57 -12.26
C PHE A 253 3.37 19.08 -12.39
N GLU A 254 4.60 19.46 -12.65
CA GLU A 254 5.01 20.87 -12.77
C GLU A 254 4.36 21.59 -13.98
N ASN A 255 3.99 20.82 -15.01
CA ASN A 255 3.22 21.33 -16.16
C ASN A 255 1.71 21.39 -15.88
N GLY A 256 1.24 20.92 -14.72
CA GLY A 256 -0.19 20.86 -14.37
C GLY A 256 -0.97 19.80 -15.15
N GLU A 257 -0.28 18.77 -15.66
CA GLU A 257 -0.93 17.63 -16.34
C GLU A 257 -1.53 16.63 -15.35
N ILE A 258 -1.02 16.60 -14.12
CA ILE A 258 -1.56 15.82 -13.00
C ILE A 258 -1.78 16.72 -11.78
N SER A 259 -2.76 16.37 -10.99
CA SER A 259 -3.25 17.17 -9.86
C SER A 259 -2.36 17.05 -8.62
N TYR A 260 -1.71 15.93 -8.44
CA TYR A 260 -0.82 15.66 -7.30
C TYR A 260 0.22 14.60 -7.64
N MET A 261 1.26 14.53 -6.83
CA MET A 261 2.22 13.41 -6.84
C MET A 261 2.76 13.15 -5.42
N ARG A 262 3.31 11.96 -5.20
CA ARG A 262 4.04 11.61 -3.98
C ARG A 262 5.42 12.24 -4.00
N ILE A 263 5.84 12.78 -2.85
CA ILE A 263 7.21 13.20 -2.55
C ILE A 263 7.93 12.04 -1.88
N THR A 264 9.13 11.70 -2.35
CA THR A 264 9.92 10.58 -1.82
C THR A 264 11.33 10.99 -1.38
N THR A 265 11.76 12.20 -1.70
CA THR A 265 13.10 12.72 -1.36
C THR A 265 13.04 14.03 -0.57
N PRO A 266 14.04 14.28 0.29
CA PRO A 266 14.12 15.54 1.05
C PRO A 266 14.30 16.76 0.13
N GLU A 267 14.93 16.60 -1.04
CA GLU A 267 15.11 17.66 -2.03
C GLU A 267 13.77 18.09 -2.63
N GLU A 268 12.92 17.12 -3.00
CA GLU A 268 11.56 17.39 -3.46
C GLU A 268 10.73 18.07 -2.37
N LEU A 269 10.77 17.56 -1.13
CA LEU A 269 10.06 18.12 0.01
C LEU A 269 10.43 19.60 0.18
N LYS A 270 11.70 19.93 0.31
CA LYS A 270 12.20 21.29 0.44
C LYS A 270 11.80 22.19 -0.73
N LYS A 271 11.84 21.65 -1.95
CA LYS A 271 11.45 22.39 -3.17
C LYS A 271 10.02 22.84 -3.11
N TYR A 272 9.10 21.93 -2.81
CA TYR A 272 7.67 22.22 -2.88
C TYR A 272 7.14 22.94 -1.62
N GLU A 273 7.71 22.72 -0.44
CA GLU A 273 7.39 23.48 0.76
C GLU A 273 7.76 24.96 0.64
N SER A 274 8.78 25.29 -0.14
CA SER A 274 9.22 26.67 -0.35
C SER A 274 8.49 27.40 -1.48
N ASP A 275 7.54 26.76 -2.17
CA ASP A 275 6.83 27.31 -3.32
C ASP A 275 5.32 27.42 -3.05
N ASP A 276 4.84 28.66 -2.91
CA ASP A 276 3.45 28.99 -2.64
C ASP A 276 2.46 28.56 -3.74
N ASN A 277 2.95 28.07 -4.89
CA ASN A 277 2.10 27.55 -5.97
C ASN A 277 1.61 26.13 -5.72
N TYR A 278 2.07 25.50 -4.66
CA TYR A 278 1.74 24.12 -4.32
C TYR A 278 1.19 24.01 -2.89
N ASN A 279 0.52 22.90 -2.60
CA ASN A 279 0.21 22.48 -1.24
C ASN A 279 1.00 21.21 -0.95
N VAL A 280 1.65 21.12 0.21
CA VAL A 280 2.29 19.91 0.71
C VAL A 280 1.47 19.40 1.88
N SER A 281 1.14 18.10 1.85
CA SER A 281 0.42 17.40 2.91
C SER A 281 1.21 16.15 3.31
N SER A 282 1.33 15.94 4.62
CA SER A 282 1.99 14.75 5.18
C SER A 282 1.03 14.04 6.13
N PHE A 283 0.91 12.73 6.00
CA PHE A 283 0.14 11.88 6.91
C PHE A 283 0.79 10.51 7.00
N SER A 284 0.46 9.78 8.05
CA SER A 284 0.96 8.41 8.19
C SER A 284 0.58 7.56 6.99
N GLU A 285 1.53 6.86 6.40
CA GLU A 285 1.25 5.84 5.39
C GLU A 285 0.65 4.57 6.02
N GLY A 286 0.62 4.51 7.36
CA GLY A 286 0.23 3.29 8.06
C GLY A 286 1.18 2.12 7.77
N ARG A 287 2.43 2.41 7.40
CA ARG A 287 3.39 1.42 6.93
C ARG A 287 4.55 1.24 7.87
N LEU A 288 4.83 -0.03 8.20
CA LEU A 288 6.08 -0.48 8.81
C LEU A 288 6.99 -1.03 7.71
N ASN A 289 8.23 -0.52 7.62
CA ASN A 289 9.32 -1.22 6.94
C ASN A 289 10.14 -1.99 7.97
N TYR A 290 10.47 -3.22 7.66
CA TYR A 290 11.16 -4.14 8.58
C TYR A 290 12.26 -4.91 7.87
N LEU A 291 13.22 -5.40 8.65
CA LEU A 291 14.21 -6.38 8.23
C LEU A 291 13.79 -7.74 8.76
N GLN A 292 13.63 -8.71 7.88
CA GLN A 292 13.35 -10.12 8.20
C GLN A 292 14.59 -10.96 8.07
N ILE A 293 14.83 -11.85 9.02
CA ILE A 293 15.81 -12.92 8.91
C ILE A 293 15.08 -14.20 8.45
N ASN A 294 15.62 -14.83 7.41
CA ASN A 294 15.07 -16.05 6.85
C ASN A 294 15.58 -17.28 7.61
N PRO A 295 14.70 -18.08 8.24
CA PRO A 295 15.10 -19.28 8.97
C PRO A 295 15.53 -20.44 8.06
N TYR A 296 15.32 -20.36 6.74
CA TYR A 296 15.67 -21.38 5.75
C TYR A 296 16.81 -20.97 4.83
N GLY A 297 17.34 -19.75 4.99
CA GLY A 297 18.37 -19.20 4.12
C GLY A 297 19.66 -20.01 4.08
N PRO A 298 20.58 -19.70 3.13
CA PRO A 298 21.85 -20.41 2.98
C PRO A 298 22.70 -20.42 4.24
N ALA A 299 22.62 -19.36 5.04
CA ALA A 299 23.38 -19.21 6.29
C ALA A 299 22.59 -19.63 7.56
N LYS A 300 21.46 -20.33 7.44
CA LYS A 300 20.57 -20.67 8.56
C LYS A 300 21.29 -21.28 9.77
N ASP A 301 22.26 -22.16 9.55
CA ASP A 301 23.00 -22.82 10.63
C ASP A 301 23.90 -21.87 11.42
N LYS A 302 24.24 -20.69 10.85
CA LYS A 302 25.00 -19.62 11.51
C LYS A 302 24.08 -18.57 12.16
N LEU A 303 22.81 -18.50 11.77
CA LEU A 303 21.84 -17.53 12.27
C LEU A 303 21.21 -17.99 13.60
N THR A 304 22.07 -18.37 14.57
CA THR A 304 21.67 -18.68 15.94
C THR A 304 21.02 -17.44 16.61
N LYS A 305 20.30 -17.63 17.72
CA LYS A 305 19.68 -16.48 18.44
C LYS A 305 20.69 -15.38 18.79
N ASP A 306 21.90 -15.74 19.21
CA ASP A 306 22.96 -14.78 19.52
C ASP A 306 23.48 -14.08 18.26
N ALA A 307 23.56 -14.78 17.12
CA ALA A 307 23.92 -14.19 15.85
C ALA A 307 22.87 -13.19 15.37
N ARG A 308 21.58 -13.54 15.44
CA ARG A 308 20.47 -12.64 15.10
C ARG A 308 20.46 -11.41 16.02
N LYS A 309 20.66 -11.61 17.32
CA LYS A 309 20.81 -10.52 18.28
C LYS A 309 22.00 -9.61 17.95
N ALA A 310 23.13 -10.17 17.51
CA ALA A 310 24.29 -9.39 17.09
C ALA A 310 23.95 -8.49 15.90
N ILE A 311 23.27 -9.04 14.88
CA ILE A 311 22.81 -8.31 13.71
C ILE A 311 21.90 -7.15 14.15
N PHE A 312 20.88 -7.40 14.98
CA PHE A 312 19.92 -6.39 15.41
C PHE A 312 20.55 -5.29 16.29
N LEU A 313 21.50 -5.65 17.15
CA LEU A 313 22.22 -4.67 17.96
C LEU A 313 23.26 -3.86 17.17
N ALA A 314 23.60 -4.25 15.95
CA ALA A 314 24.45 -3.46 15.07
C ALA A 314 23.70 -2.33 14.38
N ILE A 315 22.37 -2.44 14.25
CA ILE A 315 21.54 -1.50 13.50
C ILE A 315 21.26 -0.24 14.30
N ASN A 316 21.43 0.91 13.65
CA ASN A 316 21.00 2.23 14.09
C ASN A 316 19.88 2.73 13.17
N SER A 317 18.63 2.54 13.58
CA SER A 317 17.46 2.94 12.79
C SER A 317 17.38 4.46 12.57
N LYS A 318 17.93 5.28 13.48
CA LYS A 318 17.95 6.74 13.26
C LYS A 318 18.87 7.10 12.09
N GLU A 319 20.03 6.45 11.99
CA GLU A 319 20.93 6.64 10.84
C GLU A 319 20.29 6.14 9.53
N VAL A 320 19.48 5.06 9.59
CA VAL A 320 18.69 4.61 8.43
C VAL A 320 17.70 5.70 8.01
N VAL A 321 16.95 6.29 8.94
CA VAL A 321 16.04 7.40 8.64
C VAL A 321 16.79 8.59 8.07
N ASP A 322 17.86 9.03 8.72
CA ASP A 322 18.61 10.23 8.33
C ASP A 322 19.29 10.11 6.97
N THR A 323 19.74 8.89 6.63
CA THR A 323 20.49 8.66 5.38
C THR A 323 19.59 8.27 4.22
N ALA A 324 18.65 7.33 4.46
CA ALA A 324 17.81 6.83 3.39
C ALA A 324 16.60 7.74 3.09
N PHE A 325 16.06 8.40 4.12
CA PHE A 325 14.87 9.25 3.95
C PHE A 325 15.19 10.74 4.10
N GLY A 326 16.23 11.10 4.87
CA GLY A 326 16.72 12.47 5.01
C GLY A 326 15.82 13.44 5.78
N SER A 327 14.61 13.01 6.18
CA SER A 327 13.64 13.82 6.91
C SER A 327 12.73 12.96 7.77
N ASP A 328 12.45 13.41 9.00
CA ASP A 328 11.45 12.80 9.89
C ASP A 328 10.01 12.96 9.33
N GLU A 329 9.80 13.86 8.37
CA GLU A 329 8.52 13.96 7.65
C GLU A 329 8.30 12.85 6.63
N LEU A 330 9.36 12.24 6.10
CA LEU A 330 9.29 11.11 5.18
C LEU A 330 9.25 9.77 5.91
N ALA A 331 10.01 9.65 7.02
CA ALA A 331 10.01 8.44 7.83
C ALA A 331 10.47 8.72 9.26
N THR A 332 10.00 7.89 10.19
CA THR A 332 10.42 7.91 11.59
C THR A 332 10.92 6.54 12.03
N VAL A 333 11.69 6.50 13.13
CA VAL A 333 12.19 5.23 13.68
C VAL A 333 11.04 4.38 14.19
N ALA A 334 10.97 3.13 13.75
CA ALA A 334 10.00 2.19 14.27
C ALA A 334 10.48 1.55 15.58
N ASN A 335 9.56 1.45 16.53
CA ASN A 335 9.82 0.83 17.85
C ASN A 335 8.98 -0.42 18.09
N SER A 336 8.09 -0.76 17.17
CA SER A 336 7.06 -1.79 17.32
C SER A 336 6.78 -2.45 15.99
N LEU A 337 6.30 -3.68 16.02
CA LEU A 337 5.74 -4.36 14.86
C LEU A 337 4.35 -3.83 14.46
N LEU A 338 3.72 -3.03 15.31
CA LEU A 338 2.49 -2.30 15.02
C LEU A 338 2.81 -0.86 14.67
N VAL A 339 2.03 -0.27 13.77
CA VAL A 339 2.17 1.15 13.42
C VAL A 339 1.31 2.04 14.33
N PRO A 340 1.68 3.33 14.49
CA PRO A 340 0.98 4.26 15.39
C PRO A 340 -0.52 4.42 15.12
N ASP A 341 -0.98 4.15 13.90
CA ASP A 341 -2.39 4.27 13.51
C ASP A 341 -3.25 3.08 13.93
N GLN A 342 -2.64 2.03 14.47
CA GLN A 342 -3.37 0.84 14.90
C GLN A 342 -3.83 0.94 16.36
N SER A 343 -5.04 0.47 16.65
CA SER A 343 -5.68 0.58 17.96
C SER A 343 -4.92 -0.13 19.08
N LEU A 344 -4.15 -1.16 18.75
CA LEU A 344 -3.33 -1.92 19.71
C LEU A 344 -1.87 -1.47 19.75
N TYR A 345 -1.51 -0.41 19.03
CA TYR A 345 -0.16 0.13 19.09
C TYR A 345 0.24 0.54 20.50
N ASN A 346 1.43 0.14 20.91
CA ASN A 346 2.02 0.51 22.20
C ASN A 346 3.18 1.49 22.00
N LYS A 347 2.93 2.78 22.27
CA LYS A 347 3.94 3.85 22.21
C LYS A 347 5.11 3.64 23.18
N ASP A 348 4.90 2.85 24.24
CA ASP A 348 5.90 2.59 25.28
C ASP A 348 6.82 1.41 24.93
N CYS A 349 6.56 0.71 23.83
CA CYS A 349 7.44 -0.30 23.27
C CYS A 349 8.79 0.33 22.92
N LYS A 350 9.87 -0.30 23.38
CA LYS A 350 11.22 0.30 23.25
C LYS A 350 11.93 -0.08 21.96
N GLY A 351 11.43 -1.10 21.24
CA GLY A 351 12.12 -1.64 20.08
C GLY A 351 13.57 -2.07 20.39
N TYR A 352 14.39 -2.05 19.37
CA TYR A 352 15.83 -2.30 19.53
C TYR A 352 16.61 -0.99 19.61
N LYS A 353 17.76 -1.05 20.30
CA LYS A 353 18.72 0.05 20.36
C LYS A 353 20.09 -0.46 19.98
N GLN A 354 20.79 0.28 19.15
CA GLN A 354 22.15 -0.04 18.78
C GLN A 354 23.06 -0.19 20.01
N ASN A 355 23.84 -1.27 20.01
CA ASN A 355 24.91 -1.52 20.97
C ASN A 355 26.07 -2.25 20.27
N LEU A 356 26.89 -1.50 19.53
CA LEU A 356 27.99 -2.06 18.74
C LEU A 356 29.00 -2.86 19.57
N LYS A 357 29.23 -2.48 20.83
CA LYS A 357 30.14 -3.22 21.70
C LYS A 357 29.63 -4.65 21.96
N GLU A 358 28.35 -4.78 22.30
CA GLU A 358 27.73 -6.09 22.56
C GLU A 358 27.52 -6.84 21.22
N ALA A 359 27.15 -6.15 20.16
CA ALA A 359 27.00 -6.72 18.81
C ALA A 359 28.30 -7.38 18.33
N LYS A 360 29.44 -6.70 18.42
CA LYS A 360 30.77 -7.24 18.06
C LYS A 360 31.14 -8.46 18.89
N LYS A 361 30.86 -8.42 20.21
CA LYS A 361 31.11 -9.55 21.10
C LYS A 361 30.23 -10.77 20.72
N LEU A 362 28.96 -10.55 20.50
CA LEU A 362 28.02 -11.62 20.09
C LEU A 362 28.35 -12.16 18.70
N ALA A 363 28.70 -11.30 17.74
CA ALA A 363 29.07 -11.72 16.38
C ALA A 363 30.27 -12.67 16.41
N LYS A 364 31.30 -12.34 17.19
CA LYS A 364 32.48 -13.20 17.36
C LYS A 364 32.13 -14.52 18.08
N ASN A 365 31.34 -14.47 19.15
CA ASN A 365 31.02 -15.64 19.96
C ASN A 365 30.09 -16.62 19.23
N SER A 366 29.15 -16.12 18.45
CA SER A 366 28.20 -16.92 17.65
C SER A 366 28.82 -17.48 16.36
N GLY A 367 29.97 -16.91 15.94
CA GLY A 367 30.63 -17.31 14.69
C GLY A 367 30.01 -16.71 13.44
N ILE A 368 29.18 -15.65 13.56
CA ILE A 368 28.63 -14.94 12.40
C ILE A 368 29.63 -13.97 11.78
N GLU A 369 30.62 -13.49 12.55
CA GLU A 369 31.73 -12.67 12.04
C GLU A 369 32.43 -13.36 10.86
N GLY A 370 32.71 -12.64 9.79
CA GLY A 370 33.32 -13.17 8.55
C GLY A 370 32.33 -13.90 7.64
N THR A 371 31.03 -13.86 7.94
CA THR A 371 30.00 -14.49 7.10
C THR A 371 29.48 -13.48 6.06
N THR A 372 29.25 -13.96 4.83
CA THR A 372 28.48 -13.24 3.83
C THR A 372 27.05 -13.72 3.87
N LEU A 373 26.09 -12.79 3.99
CA LEU A 373 24.65 -13.05 4.00
C LEU A 373 24.03 -12.49 2.74
N LYS A 374 23.18 -13.25 2.08
CA LYS A 374 22.39 -12.77 0.93
C LYS A 374 21.25 -11.89 1.42
N TYR A 375 21.21 -10.66 0.93
CA TYR A 375 20.20 -9.67 1.30
C TYR A 375 19.39 -9.26 0.07
N VAL A 376 18.06 -9.35 0.18
CA VAL A 376 17.12 -9.00 -0.88
C VAL A 376 16.20 -7.84 -0.47
N TYR A 377 15.90 -6.96 -1.42
CA TYR A 377 14.93 -5.88 -1.22
C TYR A 377 14.13 -5.60 -2.50
N ASN A 378 12.96 -4.97 -2.36
CA ASN A 378 12.14 -4.56 -3.48
C ASN A 378 12.65 -3.23 -4.05
N ALA A 379 13.28 -3.27 -5.24
CA ALA A 379 13.87 -2.11 -5.89
C ALA A 379 12.83 -1.13 -6.48
N ASP A 380 11.58 -1.55 -6.63
CA ASP A 380 10.51 -0.64 -7.08
C ASP A 380 9.97 0.24 -5.94
N ARG A 381 10.36 -0.05 -4.69
CA ARG A 381 9.96 0.74 -3.52
C ARG A 381 10.96 1.89 -3.28
N PRO A 382 10.47 3.10 -3.05
CA PRO A 382 11.33 4.25 -2.75
C PRO A 382 12.26 4.00 -1.55
N ASN A 383 13.46 4.51 -1.62
CA ASN A 383 14.47 4.55 -0.57
C ASN A 383 14.99 3.17 -0.10
N MET A 384 14.57 2.05 -0.70
CA MET A 384 15.02 0.72 -0.24
C MET A 384 16.46 0.40 -0.62
N GLU A 385 16.99 0.96 -1.69
CA GLU A 385 18.40 0.85 -2.07
C GLU A 385 19.30 1.57 -1.07
N GLU A 386 18.90 2.77 -0.63
CA GLU A 386 19.60 3.54 0.40
C GLU A 386 19.55 2.82 1.75
N VAL A 387 18.38 2.26 2.12
CA VAL A 387 18.26 1.41 3.32
C VAL A 387 19.23 0.23 3.26
N ALA A 388 19.28 -0.48 2.13
CA ALA A 388 20.21 -1.60 1.93
C ALA A 388 21.67 -1.17 2.10
N THR A 389 22.03 -0.02 1.55
CA THR A 389 23.40 0.54 1.65
C THR A 389 23.77 0.84 3.10
N VAL A 390 22.88 1.47 3.87
CA VAL A 390 23.13 1.76 5.30
C VAL A 390 23.24 0.46 6.10
N LEU A 391 22.37 -0.50 5.87
CA LEU A 391 22.44 -1.80 6.56
C LEU A 391 23.72 -2.56 6.22
N GLN A 392 24.18 -2.51 4.97
CA GLN A 392 25.45 -3.12 4.53
C GLN A 392 26.63 -2.52 5.30
N GLN A 393 26.66 -1.19 5.43
CA GLN A 393 27.70 -0.50 6.21
C GLN A 393 27.66 -0.89 7.68
N GLN A 394 26.48 -0.84 8.32
CA GLN A 394 26.31 -1.11 9.76
C GLN A 394 26.64 -2.57 10.13
N LEU A 395 26.23 -3.53 9.30
CA LEU A 395 26.57 -4.94 9.52
C LEU A 395 28.05 -5.23 9.25
N GLY A 396 28.68 -4.45 8.37
CA GLY A 396 30.14 -4.47 8.18
C GLY A 396 30.91 -4.15 9.46
N GLU A 397 30.36 -3.31 10.35
CA GLU A 397 30.96 -2.98 11.65
C GLU A 397 31.12 -4.18 12.59
N ILE A 398 30.32 -5.23 12.42
CA ILE A 398 30.39 -6.48 13.18
C ILE A 398 31.02 -7.64 12.36
N GLY A 399 31.66 -7.31 11.22
CA GLY A 399 32.32 -8.27 10.35
C GLY A 399 31.38 -9.12 9.50
N VAL A 400 30.12 -8.73 9.32
CA VAL A 400 29.15 -9.39 8.46
C VAL A 400 29.08 -8.64 7.11
N THR A 401 29.25 -9.35 6.01
CA THR A 401 29.13 -8.80 4.67
C THR A 401 27.72 -9.07 4.13
N LEU A 402 27.06 -8.07 3.53
CA LEU A 402 25.82 -8.28 2.79
C LEU A 402 26.12 -8.39 1.29
N ASP A 403 25.69 -9.49 0.70
CA ASP A 403 25.56 -9.68 -0.75
C ASP A 403 24.16 -9.19 -1.14
N VAL A 404 24.11 -7.94 -1.65
CA VAL A 404 22.88 -7.17 -1.81
C VAL A 404 22.30 -7.35 -3.20
N GLU A 405 21.03 -7.75 -3.30
CA GLU A 405 20.27 -7.92 -4.54
C GLU A 405 18.95 -7.14 -4.50
N GLY A 406 18.85 -6.10 -5.34
CA GLY A 406 17.57 -5.40 -5.60
C GLY A 406 16.77 -6.15 -6.66
N LEU A 407 15.51 -6.43 -6.38
CA LEU A 407 14.61 -7.16 -7.27
C LEU A 407 13.40 -6.30 -7.63
N ASP A 408 12.86 -6.45 -8.84
CA ASP A 408 11.54 -5.91 -9.15
C ASP A 408 10.47 -6.53 -8.23
N SER A 409 9.30 -5.88 -8.13
CA SER A 409 8.25 -6.30 -7.19
C SER A 409 7.83 -7.76 -7.38
N ASN A 410 7.68 -8.23 -8.63
CA ASN A 410 7.25 -9.62 -8.87
C ASN A 410 8.30 -10.63 -8.43
N ALA A 411 9.56 -10.42 -8.84
CA ALA A 411 10.67 -11.28 -8.46
C ALA A 411 10.91 -11.25 -6.95
N PHE A 412 10.80 -10.06 -6.35
CA PHE A 412 10.93 -9.88 -4.91
C PHE A 412 9.88 -10.69 -4.15
N PHE A 413 8.59 -10.51 -4.46
CA PHE A 413 7.52 -11.20 -3.74
C PHE A 413 7.55 -12.71 -3.93
N GLN A 414 7.88 -13.20 -5.12
CA GLN A 414 8.06 -14.64 -5.34
C GLN A 414 9.16 -15.21 -4.46
N ARG A 415 10.31 -14.54 -4.39
CA ARG A 415 11.47 -15.00 -3.61
C ARG A 415 11.27 -14.82 -2.11
N PHE A 416 10.81 -13.64 -1.68
CA PHE A 416 10.64 -13.32 -0.27
C PHE A 416 9.60 -14.20 0.41
N PHE A 417 8.45 -14.40 -0.25
CA PHE A 417 7.38 -15.23 0.30
C PHE A 417 7.49 -16.73 -0.02
N ALA A 418 8.56 -17.16 -0.69
CA ALA A 418 8.82 -18.59 -0.91
C ALA A 418 8.78 -19.41 0.38
N VAL A 419 9.26 -18.83 1.49
CA VAL A 419 9.24 -19.44 2.83
C VAL A 419 7.82 -19.77 3.33
N MET A 420 6.80 -19.00 2.93
CA MET A 420 5.41 -19.26 3.28
C MET A 420 4.77 -20.33 2.41
N PHE A 421 5.12 -20.34 1.12
CA PHE A 421 4.47 -21.18 0.12
C PHE A 421 5.21 -22.48 -0.14
N GLN A 422 6.41 -22.64 0.45
CA GLN A 422 7.30 -23.81 0.24
C GLN A 422 7.47 -24.08 -1.26
N SER A 423 7.80 -23.01 -2.00
CA SER A 423 7.86 -23.04 -3.47
C SER A 423 9.16 -23.65 -4.02
N GLY A 424 10.11 -24.00 -3.16
CA GLY A 424 11.43 -24.55 -3.52
C GLY A 424 12.52 -23.47 -3.68
N GLU A 425 12.23 -22.22 -3.34
CA GLU A 425 13.17 -21.09 -3.38
C GLU A 425 13.42 -20.48 -1.99
N GLU A 426 13.09 -21.22 -0.92
CA GLU A 426 13.17 -20.75 0.47
C GLU A 426 14.61 -20.43 0.90
N ASP A 427 15.60 -21.04 0.25
CA ASP A 427 17.02 -20.91 0.55
C ASP A 427 17.75 -19.87 -0.33
N GLN A 428 17.02 -19.04 -1.06
CA GLN A 428 17.63 -18.07 -1.98
C GLN A 428 18.13 -16.79 -1.29
N TRP A 429 17.74 -16.52 -0.04
CA TRP A 429 18.09 -15.33 0.71
C TRP A 429 18.25 -15.61 2.21
N ASP A 430 19.03 -14.80 2.92
CA ASP A 430 19.24 -14.86 4.38
C ASP A 430 18.53 -13.73 5.12
N LEU A 431 18.62 -12.51 4.60
CA LEU A 431 17.98 -11.31 5.10
C LEU A 431 17.16 -10.65 3.99
N GLY A 432 16.07 -10.00 4.34
CA GLY A 432 15.31 -9.23 3.38
C GLY A 432 14.57 -8.09 4.03
N SER A 433 14.51 -6.93 3.37
CA SER A 433 13.67 -5.81 3.80
C SER A 433 12.38 -5.77 3.01
N ASN A 434 11.29 -5.73 3.75
CA ASN A 434 9.94 -5.58 3.23
C ASN A 434 9.17 -4.57 4.09
N GLY A 435 7.92 -4.36 3.77
CA GLY A 435 7.00 -3.59 4.59
C GLY A 435 5.59 -4.14 4.47
N TRP A 436 4.78 -3.79 5.45
CA TRP A 436 3.36 -4.08 5.42
C TRP A 436 2.57 -2.84 5.86
N ASP A 437 1.36 -2.74 5.38
CA ASP A 437 0.50 -1.58 5.53
C ASP A 437 -0.68 -1.88 6.45
N SER A 438 -0.94 -1.00 7.42
CA SER A 438 -2.04 -1.16 8.39
C SER A 438 -3.42 -1.02 7.77
N GLU A 439 -3.49 -0.38 6.60
CA GLU A 439 -4.75 -0.16 5.90
C GLU A 439 -5.48 -1.46 5.52
N ARG A 440 -4.74 -2.55 5.37
CA ARG A 440 -5.27 -3.86 4.95
C ARG A 440 -5.88 -4.66 6.06
N GLY A 441 -5.78 -4.20 7.26
CA GLY A 441 -6.31 -4.94 8.38
C GLY A 441 -6.64 -4.05 9.53
N SER A 442 -7.52 -4.55 10.37
CA SER A 442 -7.58 -4.09 11.73
C SER A 442 -6.18 -4.17 12.30
N SER A 443 -5.95 -3.40 13.33
CA SER A 443 -4.74 -3.36 14.12
C SER A 443 -3.98 -4.67 14.33
N LEU A 444 -4.62 -5.80 14.10
CA LEU A 444 -4.09 -7.13 14.35
C LEU A 444 -3.89 -7.97 13.09
N GLY A 445 -4.68 -7.68 12.06
CA GLY A 445 -4.88 -8.63 10.96
C GLY A 445 -3.61 -8.99 10.22
N GLN A 446 -2.78 -8.03 9.89
CA GLN A 446 -1.60 -8.34 9.08
C GLN A 446 -0.35 -8.58 9.91
N ALA A 447 -0.03 -7.72 10.88
CA ALA A 447 1.18 -7.92 11.67
C ALA A 447 1.24 -9.31 12.30
N TYR A 448 0.09 -9.78 12.79
CA TYR A 448 0.02 -11.06 13.47
C TYR A 448 -0.54 -12.21 12.63
N SER A 449 -1.07 -11.96 11.44
CA SER A 449 -1.46 -13.05 10.54
C SER A 449 -0.25 -13.88 10.10
N TYR A 450 0.88 -13.24 9.88
CA TYR A 450 2.15 -13.94 9.62
C TYR A 450 2.56 -14.79 10.83
N ILE A 451 2.53 -14.21 12.03
CA ILE A 451 2.92 -14.91 13.24
C ILE A 451 1.94 -16.05 13.56
N ASN A 452 0.64 -15.82 13.43
CA ASN A 452 -0.38 -16.82 13.73
C ASN A 452 -0.43 -17.96 12.71
N SER A 453 -0.52 -17.64 11.41
CA SER A 453 -0.70 -18.64 10.35
C SER A 453 0.60 -19.23 9.83
N SER A 454 1.71 -18.55 10.03
CA SER A 454 3.00 -18.86 9.41
C SER A 454 4.16 -18.66 10.36
N SER A 455 3.93 -18.74 11.69
CA SER A 455 4.98 -18.52 12.71
C SER A 455 6.24 -19.32 12.43
N LYS A 456 6.10 -20.61 12.06
CA LYS A 456 7.23 -21.47 11.73
C LYS A 456 7.96 -21.06 10.46
N ALA A 457 7.23 -20.57 9.46
CA ALA A 457 7.83 -20.10 8.21
C ALA A 457 8.73 -18.88 8.45
N TRP A 458 8.39 -18.05 9.42
CA TRP A 458 9.14 -16.85 9.75
C TRP A 458 10.06 -17.00 10.97
N GLY A 459 10.17 -18.22 11.51
CA GLY A 459 11.06 -18.55 12.63
C GLY A 459 10.50 -18.29 14.03
N PHE A 460 9.30 -17.71 14.14
CA PHE A 460 8.69 -17.45 15.45
C PHE A 460 8.29 -18.75 16.16
N SER A 461 8.26 -18.70 17.49
CA SER A 461 7.90 -19.83 18.34
C SER A 461 6.42 -20.21 18.23
N ASP A 462 6.11 -21.46 18.58
CA ASP A 462 4.71 -21.91 18.72
C ASP A 462 3.96 -21.07 19.79
N GLU A 463 4.65 -20.56 20.81
CA GLU A 463 4.09 -19.67 21.82
C GLU A 463 3.66 -18.33 21.20
N ALA A 464 4.47 -17.73 20.32
CA ALA A 464 4.12 -16.52 19.58
C ALA A 464 2.87 -16.74 18.71
N GLY A 465 2.79 -17.88 18.01
CA GLY A 465 1.60 -18.25 17.21
C GLY A 465 0.35 -18.41 18.06
N GLN A 466 0.46 -19.06 19.23
CA GLN A 466 -0.67 -19.22 20.16
C GLN A 466 -1.12 -17.88 20.76
N LEU A 467 -0.16 -17.00 21.07
CA LEU A 467 -0.45 -15.70 21.63
C LEU A 467 -1.12 -14.80 20.58
N ALA A 468 -0.66 -14.83 19.33
CA ALA A 468 -1.30 -14.14 18.21
C ALA A 468 -2.77 -14.60 18.01
N ALA A 469 -3.02 -15.91 18.13
CA ALA A 469 -4.39 -16.45 18.07
C ALA A 469 -5.27 -15.92 19.19
N LYS A 470 -4.74 -15.81 20.42
CA LYS A 470 -5.46 -15.23 21.56
C LYS A 470 -5.80 -13.76 21.36
N VAL A 471 -4.85 -12.98 20.85
CA VAL A 471 -5.09 -11.56 20.52
C VAL A 471 -6.26 -11.43 19.55
N ASN A 472 -6.27 -12.26 18.49
CA ASN A 472 -7.37 -12.26 17.52
C ASN A 472 -8.72 -12.69 18.11
N ALA A 473 -8.72 -13.58 19.09
CA ALA A 473 -9.92 -14.12 19.72
C ALA A 473 -10.44 -13.27 20.90
N ALA A 474 -9.67 -12.26 21.34
CA ALA A 474 -10.07 -11.42 22.47
C ALA A 474 -11.25 -10.51 22.09
N ALA A 475 -12.37 -10.64 22.81
CA ALA A 475 -13.53 -9.78 22.63
C ALA A 475 -13.39 -8.46 23.42
N ASP A 476 -12.68 -8.49 24.54
CA ASP A 476 -12.39 -7.32 25.37
C ASP A 476 -11.16 -6.56 24.83
N LYS A 477 -11.30 -5.24 24.68
CA LYS A 477 -10.23 -4.39 24.10
C LYS A 477 -8.99 -4.26 25.00
N ASP A 478 -9.17 -4.24 26.30
CA ASP A 478 -8.06 -4.12 27.25
C ASP A 478 -7.29 -5.45 27.33
N GLU A 479 -8.00 -6.58 27.30
CA GLU A 479 -7.39 -7.91 27.17
C GLU A 479 -6.62 -8.03 25.87
N ALA A 480 -7.22 -7.65 24.72
CA ALA A 480 -6.57 -7.66 23.41
C ALA A 480 -5.28 -6.83 23.42
N LYS A 481 -5.31 -5.65 24.04
CA LYS A 481 -4.15 -4.77 24.15
C LYS A 481 -3.04 -5.39 25.01
N GLN A 482 -3.37 -5.99 26.14
CA GLN A 482 -2.39 -6.67 26.98
C GLN A 482 -1.74 -7.84 26.24
N LEU A 483 -2.55 -8.70 25.63
CA LEU A 483 -2.06 -9.83 24.83
C LEU A 483 -1.20 -9.38 23.64
N ALA A 484 -1.57 -8.27 22.98
CA ALA A 484 -0.76 -7.69 21.90
C ALA A 484 0.60 -7.18 22.40
N ASN A 485 0.66 -6.57 23.59
CA ASN A 485 1.91 -6.16 24.20
C ASN A 485 2.81 -7.38 24.52
N ASP A 486 2.23 -8.42 25.12
CA ASP A 486 2.96 -9.64 25.46
C ASP A 486 3.50 -10.33 24.20
N LEU A 487 2.68 -10.39 23.13
CA LEU A 487 3.10 -10.93 21.82
C LEU A 487 4.24 -10.12 21.21
N GLN A 488 4.16 -8.80 21.27
CA GLN A 488 5.19 -7.93 20.73
C GLN A 488 6.52 -8.10 21.50
N ASP A 489 6.49 -8.14 22.82
CA ASP A 489 7.67 -8.37 23.64
C ASP A 489 8.30 -9.74 23.36
N LEU A 490 7.47 -10.78 23.20
CA LEU A 490 7.94 -12.12 22.85
C LEU A 490 8.61 -12.12 21.46
N THR A 491 7.95 -11.61 20.43
CA THR A 491 8.46 -11.63 19.05
C THR A 491 9.75 -10.82 18.89
N LEU A 492 9.83 -9.65 19.53
CA LEU A 492 11.09 -8.88 19.57
C LEU A 492 12.21 -9.65 20.29
N SER A 493 11.90 -10.43 21.33
CA SER A 493 12.89 -11.23 22.04
C SER A 493 13.45 -12.41 21.22
N GLU A 494 12.81 -12.80 20.13
CA GLU A 494 13.23 -13.88 19.26
C GLU A 494 14.20 -13.45 18.15
N TYR A 495 14.30 -12.14 17.88
CA TYR A 495 15.22 -11.53 16.91
C TYR A 495 15.07 -12.05 15.48
N TRP A 496 13.83 -12.27 15.00
CA TRP A 496 13.56 -12.67 13.62
C TRP A 496 13.18 -11.50 12.74
N GLU A 497 12.45 -10.53 13.30
CA GLU A 497 11.98 -9.35 12.59
C GLU A 497 12.42 -8.08 13.34
N TYR A 498 13.00 -7.13 12.61
CA TYR A 498 13.45 -5.85 13.11
C TYR A 498 12.57 -4.73 12.56
N PRO A 499 11.78 -4.03 13.38
CA PRO A 499 11.07 -2.84 12.94
C PRO A 499 12.06 -1.72 12.63
N LEU A 500 12.16 -1.31 11.35
CA LEU A 500 13.15 -0.33 10.91
C LEU A 500 12.58 1.09 10.96
N THR A 501 11.53 1.34 10.17
CA THR A 501 10.96 2.68 9.99
C THR A 501 9.46 2.63 9.84
N TYR A 502 8.77 3.67 10.34
CA TYR A 502 7.43 4.02 9.91
C TYR A 502 7.54 5.07 8.83
N THR A 503 6.86 4.89 7.70
CA THR A 503 6.86 5.86 6.62
C THR A 503 5.62 6.74 6.65
N ASN A 504 5.81 7.98 6.20
CA ASN A 504 4.72 8.89 5.91
C ASN A 504 4.47 8.94 4.39
N TYR A 505 3.24 9.19 4.04
CA TYR A 505 2.86 9.54 2.70
C TYR A 505 2.85 11.06 2.58
N VAL A 506 3.86 11.59 1.91
CA VAL A 506 3.97 13.02 1.68
C VAL A 506 3.55 13.30 0.24
N MET A 507 2.56 14.17 0.08
CA MET A 507 2.04 14.58 -1.22
C MET A 507 2.30 16.06 -1.47
N VAL A 508 2.54 16.37 -2.74
CA VAL A 508 2.41 17.72 -3.26
C VAL A 508 1.24 17.77 -4.23
N SER A 509 0.38 18.77 -4.12
CA SER A 509 -0.71 19.03 -5.05
C SER A 509 -0.63 20.44 -5.64
N GLN A 510 -1.27 20.60 -6.81
CA GLN A 510 -1.48 21.94 -7.38
C GLN A 510 -2.23 22.81 -6.39
N LYS A 511 -1.96 24.13 -6.36
CA LYS A 511 -2.53 25.07 -5.37
C LYS A 511 -4.05 25.06 -5.33
N ASN A 512 -4.68 24.88 -6.48
CA ASN A 512 -6.12 24.82 -6.65
C ASN A 512 -6.75 23.47 -6.28
N VAL A 513 -5.93 22.47 -5.88
CA VAL A 513 -6.41 21.14 -5.46
C VAL A 513 -6.36 21.06 -3.94
N THR A 514 -7.50 20.78 -3.33
CA THR A 514 -7.65 20.66 -1.87
C THR A 514 -8.47 19.42 -1.50
N GLY A 515 -8.51 19.06 -0.22
CA GLY A 515 -9.26 17.90 0.29
C GLY A 515 -8.51 16.57 0.21
N LEU A 516 -7.27 16.56 -0.25
CA LEU A 516 -6.42 15.37 -0.27
C LEU A 516 -5.89 15.00 1.14
N ASP A 517 -5.83 15.96 2.03
CA ASP A 517 -5.43 15.81 3.43
C ASP A 517 -6.53 15.20 4.32
N ALA A 518 -7.75 15.14 3.80
CA ALA A 518 -8.90 14.59 4.52
C ALA A 518 -9.07 13.06 4.32
N VAL A 519 -8.01 12.35 4.05
CA VAL A 519 -8.02 10.91 3.83
C VAL A 519 -8.02 10.18 5.17
N PRO A 520 -8.99 9.29 5.45
CA PRO A 520 -9.05 8.57 6.73
C PRO A 520 -8.03 7.45 6.85
N VAL A 521 -7.50 6.98 5.72
CA VAL A 521 -6.51 5.90 5.61
C VAL A 521 -5.50 6.34 4.55
N VAL A 522 -4.61 5.46 4.11
CA VAL A 522 -3.63 5.76 3.04
C VAL A 522 -4.29 6.23 1.74
N PRO A 523 -3.60 6.95 0.86
CA PRO A 523 -4.14 7.63 -0.32
C PRO A 523 -4.95 6.77 -1.29
N GLU A 524 -4.75 5.47 -1.26
CA GLU A 524 -5.54 4.49 -2.02
C GLU A 524 -7.04 4.54 -1.69
N PHE A 525 -7.39 5.12 -0.52
CA PHE A 525 -8.74 5.27 -0.02
C PHE A 525 -9.19 6.72 0.03
N VAL A 526 -8.73 7.55 -0.88
CA VAL A 526 -9.16 8.94 -0.99
C VAL A 526 -10.68 9.02 -1.10
N ASP A 527 -11.30 9.78 -0.21
CA ASP A 527 -12.73 10.11 -0.32
C ASP A 527 -12.91 11.21 -1.38
N TYR A 528 -13.31 10.79 -2.57
CA TYR A 528 -13.45 11.68 -3.71
C TYR A 528 -14.52 12.77 -3.54
N LEU A 529 -15.42 12.66 -2.54
CA LEU A 529 -16.33 13.75 -2.18
C LEU A 529 -15.62 14.95 -1.58
N LYS A 530 -14.49 14.72 -0.90
CA LYS A 530 -13.75 15.78 -0.21
C LYS A 530 -12.82 16.56 -1.14
N ILE A 531 -12.48 16.00 -2.29
CA ILE A 531 -11.59 16.64 -3.27
C ILE A 531 -12.29 17.83 -3.92
N LYS A 532 -11.56 18.94 -4.04
CA LYS A 532 -11.98 20.16 -4.74
C LYS A 532 -10.88 20.58 -5.71
N VAL A 533 -11.30 21.10 -6.86
CA VAL A 533 -10.43 21.69 -7.87
C VAL A 533 -11.03 23.05 -8.25
N ASP A 534 -10.46 24.13 -7.69
CA ASP A 534 -10.93 25.52 -7.84
C ASP A 534 -10.40 26.21 -9.10
#